data_0069cafe663d3b65651433e00d2a2f0a
#
_entry.id   0069cafe663d3b65651433e00d2a2f0a
#
_cell.length_a   1.000
_cell.length_b   1.000
_cell.length_c   1.000
_cell.angle_alpha   90.00
_cell.angle_beta   90.00
_cell.angle_gamma   90.00
#
_symmetry.space_group_name_H-M   'P 1'
#
loop_
_entity.id
_entity.type
_entity.pdbx_description
1 polymer ?
#
loop_
_entity_poly.entity_id
_entity_poly.type
_entity_poly.pdbx_seq_one_letter_code
_entity_poly.pdbx_strand_id
1 'polypeptide(L)'
;MEKLDIDISYRNDGSLATDLGSIIEQAKGVAYRAVDTVLVYRNWLLGKRIAEEELRGDVRAAYGRSQLSNLANALTEKYGRGFDASNLYRYLAFFKRFKILDTVCPKSGMCLGWSHYRVLLQVEDDLALRWYLDEAREIVREIVRIMREISSVSSMPLRATLTPQLQNWRMC
;
A
#
# COMPACT_ATOMS: atom_id res chain seq x y z
N MET A 1 1.47 -14.38 12.40
CA MET A 1 2.27 -13.78 11.31
C MET A 1 1.91 -14.56 10.05
N GLU A 2 1.13 -13.96 9.19
CA GLU A 2 0.68 -14.57 7.94
C GLU A 2 1.84 -14.62 6.96
N LYS A 3 1.97 -15.75 6.25
CA LYS A 3 3.01 -16.00 5.27
C LYS A 3 2.91 -14.93 4.18
N LEU A 4 3.98 -14.19 3.94
CA LEU A 4 4.07 -13.27 2.81
C LEU A 4 3.85 -14.09 1.55
N ASP A 5 2.78 -13.82 0.82
CA ASP A 5 2.47 -14.52 -0.43
C ASP A 5 3.39 -13.96 -1.51
N ILE A 6 4.51 -14.66 -1.72
CA ILE A 6 5.53 -14.29 -2.69
C ILE A 6 5.21 -15.05 -3.97
N ASP A 7 4.44 -14.43 -4.84
CA ASP A 7 4.15 -14.93 -6.18
C ASP A 7 5.09 -14.25 -7.19
N ILE A 8 6.26 -14.85 -7.39
CA ILE A 8 7.24 -14.45 -8.42
C ILE A 8 7.44 -15.63 -9.33
N SER A 9 7.11 -15.44 -10.61
CA SER A 9 7.24 -16.47 -11.64
C SER A 9 7.81 -15.91 -12.93
N TYR A 10 8.36 -16.76 -13.77
CA TYR A 10 8.78 -16.40 -15.13
C TYR A 10 8.43 -17.51 -16.12
N ARG A 11 8.34 -17.14 -17.39
CA ARG A 11 8.22 -18.06 -18.49
C ARG A 11 9.53 -18.03 -19.28
N ASN A 12 10.04 -19.20 -19.67
CA ASN A 12 11.23 -19.31 -20.50
C ASN A 12 10.81 -19.27 -21.98
N ASP A 13 10.25 -18.14 -22.42
CA ASP A 13 9.71 -17.91 -23.77
C ASP A 13 10.30 -16.65 -24.44
N GLY A 14 11.16 -15.94 -23.74
CA GLY A 14 11.82 -14.72 -24.19
C GLY A 14 13.35 -14.83 -24.26
N SER A 15 14.01 -13.68 -24.35
CA SER A 15 15.45 -13.62 -24.13
C SER A 15 15.78 -13.71 -22.65
N LEU A 16 16.95 -14.25 -22.31
CA LEU A 16 17.43 -14.31 -20.93
C LEU A 16 17.31 -12.94 -20.21
N ALA A 17 17.66 -11.86 -20.91
CA ALA A 17 17.57 -10.50 -20.35
C ALA A 17 16.11 -10.09 -20.04
N THR A 18 15.16 -10.48 -20.89
CA THR A 18 13.72 -10.20 -20.67
C THR A 18 13.20 -10.98 -19.46
N ASP A 19 13.56 -12.27 -19.37
CA ASP A 19 13.11 -13.12 -18.27
C ASP A 19 13.67 -12.65 -16.93
N LEU A 20 14.96 -12.32 -16.87
CA LEU A 20 15.59 -11.74 -15.67
C LEU A 20 14.98 -10.39 -15.30
N GLY A 21 14.70 -9.52 -16.28
CA GLY A 21 14.03 -8.25 -16.08
C GLY A 21 12.65 -8.43 -15.45
N SER A 22 11.86 -9.37 -15.94
CA SER A 22 10.54 -9.71 -15.40
C SER A 22 10.61 -10.17 -13.94
N ILE A 23 11.54 -11.05 -13.60
CA ILE A 23 11.76 -11.50 -12.22
C ILE A 23 12.09 -10.32 -11.31
N ILE A 24 12.99 -9.44 -11.73
CA ILE A 24 13.43 -8.27 -10.95
C ILE A 24 12.25 -7.32 -10.68
N GLU A 25 11.47 -6.99 -11.71
CA GLU A 25 10.34 -6.06 -11.55
C GLU A 25 9.21 -6.65 -10.68
N GLN A 26 8.91 -7.94 -10.82
CA GLN A 26 7.97 -8.62 -9.93
C GLN A 26 8.45 -8.60 -8.47
N ALA A 27 9.72 -8.90 -8.23
CA ALA A 27 10.31 -8.89 -6.89
C ALA A 27 10.24 -7.49 -6.24
N LYS A 28 10.55 -6.42 -7.00
CA LYS A 28 10.39 -5.04 -6.55
C LYS A 28 8.94 -4.75 -6.17
N GLY A 29 7.99 -5.11 -7.01
CA GLY A 29 6.56 -4.90 -6.75
C GLY A 29 6.08 -5.60 -5.48
N VAL A 30 6.51 -6.83 -5.22
CA VAL A 30 6.21 -7.56 -3.98
C VAL A 30 6.82 -6.83 -2.77
N ALA A 31 8.09 -6.41 -2.86
CA ALA A 31 8.77 -5.73 -1.78
C ALA A 31 8.10 -4.39 -1.42
N TYR A 32 7.74 -3.57 -2.41
CA TYR A 32 7.05 -2.30 -2.16
C TYR A 32 5.70 -2.51 -1.46
N ARG A 33 4.88 -3.47 -1.92
CA ARG A 33 3.58 -3.78 -1.27
C ARG A 33 3.76 -4.28 0.15
N ALA A 34 4.77 -5.11 0.40
CA ALA A 34 5.08 -5.60 1.74
C ALA A 34 5.47 -4.45 2.69
N VAL A 35 6.30 -3.52 2.23
CA VAL A 35 6.68 -2.33 3.01
C VAL A 35 5.46 -1.48 3.33
N ASP A 36 4.61 -1.17 2.35
CA ASP A 36 3.40 -0.37 2.55
C ASP A 36 2.47 -1.03 3.58
N THR A 37 2.24 -2.33 3.47
CA THR A 37 1.43 -3.09 4.42
C THR A 37 1.98 -3.00 5.84
N VAL A 38 3.28 -3.23 6.01
CA VAL A 38 3.94 -3.17 7.32
C VAL A 38 3.86 -1.76 7.92
N LEU A 39 4.04 -0.72 7.10
CA LEU A 39 3.95 0.67 7.56
C LEU A 39 2.54 1.03 8.02
N VAL A 40 1.51 0.62 7.31
CA VAL A 40 0.11 0.86 7.69
C VAL A 40 -0.22 0.12 9.00
N TYR A 41 0.17 -1.14 9.11
CA TYR A 41 0.00 -1.93 10.31
C TYR A 41 0.70 -1.32 11.52
N ARG A 42 1.97 -0.92 11.36
CA ARG A 42 2.73 -0.22 12.39
C ARG A 42 2.01 1.05 12.86
N ASN A 43 1.55 1.89 11.93
CA ASN A 43 0.90 3.16 12.25
C ASN A 43 -0.42 2.93 13.00
N TRP A 44 -1.16 1.89 12.63
CA TRP A 44 -2.36 1.48 13.35
C TRP A 44 -2.07 1.03 14.79
N LEU A 45 -1.03 0.19 14.99
CA LEU A 45 -0.60 -0.26 16.32
C LEU A 45 -0.10 0.90 17.20
N LEU A 46 0.64 1.85 16.62
CA LEU A 46 1.06 3.05 17.33
C LEU A 46 -0.15 3.87 17.79
N GLY A 47 -1.11 4.09 16.91
CA GLY A 47 -2.36 4.76 17.25
C GLY A 47 -3.17 4.04 18.30
N LYS A 48 -3.24 2.70 18.23
CA LYS A 48 -3.88 1.86 19.24
C LYS A 48 -3.24 2.03 20.62
N ARG A 49 -1.91 1.93 20.67
CA ARG A 49 -1.18 2.05 21.95
C ARG A 49 -1.34 3.43 22.58
N ILE A 50 -1.34 4.50 21.75
CA ILE A 50 -1.60 5.87 22.23
C ILE A 50 -3.03 5.97 22.79
N ALA A 51 -4.03 5.42 22.09
CA ALA A 51 -5.41 5.45 22.54
C ALA A 51 -5.62 4.67 23.87
N GLU A 52 -4.93 3.56 24.04
CA GLU A 52 -4.96 2.78 25.30
C GLU A 52 -4.39 3.57 26.48
N GLU A 53 -3.39 4.42 26.24
CA GLU A 53 -2.84 5.31 27.28
C GLU A 53 -3.80 6.44 27.63
N GLU A 54 -4.47 7.03 26.62
CA GLU A 54 -5.52 8.05 26.87
C GLU A 54 -6.66 7.50 27.75
N LEU A 55 -7.03 6.23 27.58
CA LEU A 55 -8.09 5.58 28.36
C LEU A 55 -7.67 5.23 29.80
N ARG A 56 -6.37 5.05 30.04
CA ARG A 56 -5.84 4.71 31.38
C ARG A 56 -5.63 5.94 32.27
N GLY A 57 -5.54 7.10 31.68
CA GLY A 57 -5.31 8.33 32.41
C GLY A 57 -6.58 9.13 32.60
N ASP A 58 -7.01 9.37 33.83
CA ASP A 58 -7.93 10.44 34.22
C ASP A 58 -7.31 11.85 33.98
N VAL A 59 -6.56 11.98 32.87
CA VAL A 59 -5.66 13.09 32.64
C VAL A 59 -6.34 14.17 31.82
N ARG A 60 -6.50 15.34 32.40
CA ARG A 60 -6.94 16.58 31.74
C ARG A 60 -6.25 16.72 30.37
N ALA A 61 -7.01 17.06 29.34
CA ALA A 61 -6.59 17.15 27.93
C ALA A 61 -5.29 17.98 27.69
N ALA A 62 -4.93 18.89 28.57
CA ALA A 62 -3.69 19.66 28.52
C ALA A 62 -2.45 18.82 28.85
N TYR A 63 -2.56 17.91 29.83
CA TYR A 63 -1.45 17.02 30.22
C TYR A 63 -1.18 15.98 29.14
N GLY A 64 -2.23 15.41 28.55
CA GLY A 64 -2.10 14.45 27.44
C GLY A 64 -1.41 15.03 26.22
N ARG A 65 -1.65 16.29 25.87
CA ARG A 65 -0.94 17.00 24.79
C ARG A 65 0.56 17.17 25.08
N SER A 66 0.90 17.55 26.31
CA SER A 66 2.30 17.70 26.74
C SER A 66 3.04 16.35 26.71
N GLN A 67 2.41 15.27 27.17
CA GLN A 67 2.99 13.92 27.13
C GLN A 67 3.22 13.46 25.69
N LEU A 68 2.25 13.65 24.79
CA LEU A 68 2.40 13.25 23.39
C LEU A 68 3.51 14.04 22.69
N SER A 69 3.68 15.33 23.03
CA SER A 69 4.78 16.15 22.51
C SER A 69 6.14 15.67 22.99
N ASN A 70 6.29 15.35 24.27
CA ASN A 70 7.52 14.80 24.83
C ASN A 70 7.87 13.42 24.23
N LEU A 71 6.87 12.56 24.06
CA LEU A 71 7.01 11.28 23.38
C LEU A 71 7.45 11.47 21.92
N ALA A 72 6.87 12.41 21.21
CA ALA A 72 7.22 12.74 19.83
C ALA A 72 8.68 13.17 19.71
N ASN A 73 9.16 14.02 20.62
CA ASN A 73 10.56 14.47 20.64
C ASN A 73 11.51 13.27 20.83
N ALA A 74 11.26 12.42 21.83
CA ALA A 74 12.07 11.25 22.12
C ALA A 74 12.08 10.24 20.94
N LEU A 75 10.92 10.02 20.31
CA LEU A 75 10.83 9.12 19.16
C LEU A 75 11.50 9.71 17.91
N THR A 76 11.39 11.02 17.70
CA THR A 76 12.02 11.70 16.56
C THR A 76 13.54 11.71 16.71
N GLU A 77 14.06 11.91 17.91
CA GLU A 77 15.49 11.83 18.19
C GLU A 77 16.06 10.43 17.91
N LYS A 78 15.32 9.37 18.33
CA LYS A 78 15.79 8.00 18.21
C LYS A 78 15.58 7.38 16.83
N TYR A 79 14.43 7.66 16.18
CA TYR A 79 14.00 6.99 14.95
C TYR A 79 13.88 7.92 13.74
N GLY A 80 14.13 9.22 13.93
CA GLY A 80 14.10 10.19 12.84
C GLY A 80 12.71 10.68 12.47
N ARG A 81 12.59 11.22 11.26
CA ARG A 81 11.35 11.83 10.74
C ARG A 81 10.21 10.82 10.65
N GLY A 82 8.99 11.27 10.91
CA GLY A 82 7.77 10.45 10.84
C GLY A 82 7.16 10.15 12.21
N PHE A 83 7.84 10.54 13.31
CA PHE A 83 7.35 10.35 14.68
C PHE A 83 7.11 11.67 15.41
N ASP A 84 7.06 12.79 14.69
CA ASP A 84 6.67 14.07 15.24
C ASP A 84 5.23 14.07 15.78
N ALA A 85 4.88 15.06 16.58
CA ALA A 85 3.59 15.15 17.23
C ALA A 85 2.41 15.09 16.24
N SER A 86 2.53 15.73 15.07
CA SER A 86 1.49 15.71 14.04
C SER A 86 1.25 14.31 13.50
N ASN A 87 2.32 13.52 13.30
CA ASN A 87 2.19 12.15 12.86
C ASN A 87 1.62 11.24 13.96
N LEU A 88 2.01 11.41 15.22
CA LEU A 88 1.44 10.64 16.32
C LEU A 88 -0.07 10.91 16.48
N TYR A 89 -0.51 12.17 16.31
CA TYR A 89 -1.95 12.49 16.28
C TYR A 89 -2.66 11.84 15.08
N ARG A 90 -2.03 11.80 13.90
CA ARG A 90 -2.61 11.10 12.74
C ARG A 90 -2.71 9.59 12.96
N TYR A 91 -1.73 8.96 13.61
CA TYR A 91 -1.81 7.53 13.97
C TYR A 91 -2.94 7.27 14.95
N LEU A 92 -3.10 8.13 15.95
CA LEU A 92 -4.22 8.07 16.89
C LEU A 92 -5.57 8.23 16.18
N ALA A 93 -5.72 9.23 15.31
CA ALA A 93 -6.93 9.44 14.52
C ALA A 93 -7.21 8.25 13.60
N PHE A 94 -6.17 7.67 13.01
CA PHE A 94 -6.26 6.49 12.17
C PHE A 94 -6.83 5.29 12.94
N PHE A 95 -6.32 4.99 14.13
CA PHE A 95 -6.86 3.94 14.95
C PHE A 95 -8.31 4.23 15.38
N LYS A 96 -8.61 5.46 15.81
CA LYS A 96 -9.97 5.85 16.23
C LYS A 96 -10.99 5.71 15.09
N ARG A 97 -10.59 6.01 13.86
CA ARG A 97 -11.45 5.93 12.67
C ARG A 97 -11.61 4.49 12.16
N PHE A 98 -10.54 3.70 12.22
CA PHE A 98 -10.47 2.34 11.73
C PHE A 98 -10.16 1.37 12.89
N LYS A 99 -11.13 1.18 13.79
CA LYS A 99 -10.94 0.37 15.01
C LYS A 99 -10.68 -1.12 14.73
N ILE A 100 -11.14 -1.62 13.58
CA ILE A 100 -10.97 -3.02 13.19
C ILE A 100 -9.85 -3.10 12.17
N LEU A 101 -8.77 -3.79 12.50
CA LEU A 101 -7.61 -3.94 11.63
C LEU A 101 -7.93 -4.61 10.30
N ASP A 102 -8.85 -5.57 10.28
CA ASP A 102 -9.30 -6.25 9.05
C ASP A 102 -9.98 -5.29 8.06
N THR A 103 -10.49 -4.14 8.52
CA THR A 103 -11.00 -3.09 7.62
C THR A 103 -9.88 -2.25 6.99
N VAL A 104 -8.68 -2.27 7.57
CA VAL A 104 -7.51 -1.56 7.06
C VAL A 104 -6.70 -2.45 6.12
N CYS A 105 -6.40 -3.66 6.58
CA CYS A 105 -5.66 -4.67 5.83
C CYS A 105 -6.44 -6.00 5.85
N PRO A 106 -7.40 -6.19 4.93
CA PRO A 106 -8.14 -7.44 4.85
C PRO A 106 -7.21 -8.60 4.51
N LYS A 107 -7.42 -9.76 5.14
CA LYS A 107 -6.59 -10.96 4.96
C LYS A 107 -6.54 -11.45 3.52
N SER A 108 -7.58 -11.19 2.76
CA SER A 108 -7.73 -11.62 1.36
C SER A 108 -7.55 -10.49 0.34
N GLY A 109 -7.12 -9.29 0.77
CA GLY A 109 -7.13 -8.10 -0.06
C GLY A 109 -5.85 -7.28 0.00
N MET A 110 -5.75 -6.39 -0.96
CA MET A 110 -4.64 -5.45 -1.08
C MET A 110 -4.82 -4.31 -0.07
N CYS A 111 -3.81 -4.07 0.76
CA CYS A 111 -3.78 -2.90 1.63
C CYS A 111 -3.54 -1.65 0.81
N LEU A 112 -4.28 -0.59 1.11
CA LEU A 112 -3.93 0.74 0.64
C LEU A 112 -2.65 1.21 1.35
N GLY A 113 -1.79 1.96 0.67
CA GLY A 113 -0.61 2.56 1.29
C GLY A 113 -0.98 3.68 2.28
N TRP A 114 -0.05 4.04 3.15
CA TRP A 114 -0.26 5.07 4.17
C TRP A 114 -0.69 6.43 3.59
N SER A 115 -0.21 6.79 2.41
CA SER A 115 -0.61 8.02 1.71
C SER A 115 -2.12 8.09 1.45
N HIS A 116 -2.74 6.98 1.05
CA HIS A 116 -4.18 6.90 0.83
C HIS A 116 -4.97 7.11 2.13
N TYR A 117 -4.55 6.44 3.22
CA TYR A 117 -5.21 6.62 4.53
C TYR A 117 -5.09 8.04 5.05
N ARG A 118 -3.98 8.75 4.79
CA ARG A 118 -3.85 10.17 5.15
C ARG A 118 -4.87 11.08 4.47
N VAL A 119 -5.24 10.77 3.25
CA VAL A 119 -6.31 11.48 2.52
C VAL A 119 -7.68 11.09 3.06
N LEU A 120 -7.93 9.79 3.25
CA LEU A 120 -9.19 9.28 3.77
C LEU A 120 -9.52 9.81 5.18
N LEU A 121 -8.52 10.07 6.00
CA LEU A 121 -8.71 10.68 7.33
C LEU A 121 -9.26 12.11 7.29
N GLN A 122 -9.23 12.79 6.15
CA GLN A 122 -9.79 14.14 5.98
C GLN A 122 -11.29 14.10 5.65
N VAL A 123 -11.84 12.94 5.33
CA VAL A 123 -13.26 12.76 5.02
C VAL A 123 -14.03 12.65 6.34
N GLU A 124 -14.89 13.62 6.63
CA GLU A 124 -15.66 13.67 7.88
C GLU A 124 -16.86 12.72 7.86
N ASP A 125 -17.58 12.65 6.74
CA ASP A 125 -18.76 11.83 6.58
C ASP A 125 -18.42 10.33 6.47
N ASP A 126 -19.08 9.51 7.28
CA ASP A 126 -18.82 8.08 7.38
C ASP A 126 -19.25 7.29 6.14
N LEU A 127 -20.30 7.72 5.46
CA LEU A 127 -20.79 7.05 4.26
C LEU A 127 -19.86 7.37 3.09
N ALA A 128 -19.48 8.64 2.95
CA ALA A 128 -18.49 9.06 1.97
C ALA A 128 -17.15 8.38 2.19
N LEU A 129 -16.70 8.25 3.44
CA LEU A 129 -15.45 7.54 3.77
C LEU A 129 -15.49 6.09 3.32
N ARG A 130 -16.58 5.38 3.59
CA ARG A 130 -16.75 3.98 3.15
C ARG A 130 -16.71 3.86 1.64
N TRP A 131 -17.45 4.74 0.96
CA TRP A 131 -17.49 4.77 -0.50
C TRP A 131 -16.10 5.02 -1.09
N TYR A 132 -15.35 6.04 -0.61
CA TYR A 132 -13.99 6.32 -1.08
C TYR A 132 -13.01 5.19 -0.77
N LEU A 133 -13.17 4.53 0.38
CA LEU A 133 -12.33 3.39 0.77
C LEU A 133 -12.52 2.21 -0.19
N ASP A 134 -13.76 1.89 -0.52
CA ASP A 134 -14.09 0.78 -1.41
C ASP A 134 -13.67 1.10 -2.85
N GLU A 135 -13.90 2.32 -3.32
CA GLU A 135 -13.46 2.79 -4.63
C GLU A 135 -11.94 2.76 -4.77
N ALA A 136 -11.22 3.28 -3.78
CA ALA A 136 -9.75 3.26 -3.79
C ALA A 136 -9.19 1.83 -3.83
N ARG A 137 -9.81 0.89 -3.14
CA ARG A 137 -9.42 -0.53 -3.17
C ARG A 137 -9.67 -1.17 -4.53
N GLU A 138 -10.79 -0.84 -5.15
CA GLU A 138 -11.13 -1.36 -6.47
C GLU A 138 -10.16 -0.86 -7.53
N ILE A 139 -9.85 0.45 -7.52
CA ILE A 139 -8.88 1.06 -8.42
C ILE A 139 -7.50 0.40 -8.26
N VAL A 140 -7.02 0.21 -7.03
CA VAL A 140 -5.73 -0.43 -6.79
C VAL A 140 -5.74 -1.89 -7.29
N ARG A 141 -6.84 -2.63 -7.06
CA ARG A 141 -7.01 -4.00 -7.56
C ARG A 141 -6.95 -4.06 -9.07
N GLU A 142 -7.66 -3.15 -9.74
CA GLU A 142 -7.70 -3.06 -11.20
C GLU A 142 -6.33 -2.70 -11.79
N ILE A 143 -5.63 -1.72 -11.23
CA ILE A 143 -4.27 -1.36 -11.65
C ILE A 143 -3.34 -2.57 -11.58
N VAL A 144 -3.38 -3.34 -10.50
CA VAL A 144 -2.54 -4.54 -10.36
C VAL A 144 -2.92 -5.61 -11.37
N ARG A 145 -4.23 -5.77 -11.68
CA ARG A 145 -4.68 -6.69 -12.73
C ARG A 145 -4.11 -6.30 -14.09
N ILE A 146 -4.25 -5.04 -14.46
CA ILE A 146 -3.73 -4.50 -15.73
C ILE A 146 -2.20 -4.65 -15.80
N MET A 147 -1.48 -4.35 -14.74
CA MET A 147 -0.02 -4.51 -14.70
C MET A 147 0.41 -5.98 -14.91
N ARG A 148 -0.33 -6.94 -14.35
CA ARG A 148 -0.07 -8.37 -14.61
C ARG A 148 -0.33 -8.74 -16.07
N GLU A 149 -1.42 -8.25 -16.65
CA GLU A 149 -1.76 -8.48 -18.05
C GLU A 149 -0.71 -7.90 -19.00
N ILE A 150 -0.27 -6.65 -18.79
CA ILE A 150 0.79 -6.02 -19.57
C ILE A 150 2.11 -6.81 -19.46
N SER A 151 2.46 -7.26 -18.26
CA SER A 151 3.66 -8.10 -18.06
C SER A 151 3.55 -9.42 -18.80
N SER A 152 2.36 -9.99 -18.91
CA SER A 152 2.12 -11.23 -19.66
C SER A 152 2.16 -11.04 -21.18
N VAL A 153 1.72 -9.88 -21.68
CA VAL A 153 1.72 -9.55 -23.11
C VAL A 153 3.12 -9.14 -23.59
N SER A 154 3.90 -8.47 -22.76
CA SER A 154 5.28 -8.09 -23.09
C SER A 154 6.20 -9.29 -23.27
N SER A 155 5.79 -10.46 -22.81
CA SER A 155 6.48 -11.75 -23.03
C SER A 155 6.00 -12.50 -24.29
N MET A 156 5.04 -11.96 -25.06
CA MET A 156 4.68 -12.54 -26.34
C MET A 156 5.72 -12.16 -27.42
N PRO A 157 6.27 -13.14 -28.16
CA PRO A 157 7.18 -12.85 -29.26
C PRO A 157 6.45 -12.02 -30.32
N LEU A 158 7.03 -10.88 -30.69
CA LEU A 158 6.55 -9.94 -31.74
C LEU A 158 6.35 -10.59 -33.14
N ARG A 159 6.45 -11.89 -33.26
CA ARG A 159 6.32 -12.62 -34.52
C ARG A 159 4.91 -13.07 -34.90
N ALA A 160 3.91 -12.89 -34.05
CA ALA A 160 2.58 -13.45 -34.33
C ALA A 160 1.55 -12.45 -34.90
N THR A 161 1.89 -11.19 -35.10
CA THR A 161 0.93 -10.18 -35.59
C THR A 161 1.34 -9.39 -36.85
N LEU A 162 2.40 -9.81 -37.52
CA LEU A 162 2.62 -9.34 -38.92
C LEU A 162 2.04 -10.36 -39.86
N THR A 163 0.74 -10.26 -40.04
CA THR A 163 -0.08 -10.94 -41.06
C THR A 163 0.44 -10.68 -42.48
N PRO A 164 0.24 -11.61 -43.43
CA PRO A 164 0.82 -11.59 -44.76
C PRO A 164 0.08 -10.65 -45.71
N GLN A 165 -0.05 -9.35 -45.39
CA GLN A 165 -0.65 -8.39 -46.30
C GLN A 165 0.34 -7.49 -47.08
N LEU A 166 1.65 -7.70 -46.90
CA LEU A 166 2.67 -6.90 -47.62
C LEU A 166 3.43 -7.68 -48.68
N GLN A 167 2.98 -8.88 -49.08
CA GLN A 167 3.59 -9.63 -50.18
C GLN A 167 3.04 -9.28 -51.57
N ASN A 168 2.03 -8.38 -51.67
CA ASN A 168 1.45 -8.05 -53.01
C ASN A 168 1.86 -6.69 -53.57
N TRP A 169 2.95 -6.07 -53.11
CA TRP A 169 3.44 -4.80 -53.62
C TRP A 169 4.80 -4.93 -54.37
N ARG A 170 5.10 -6.09 -54.95
CA ARG A 170 6.19 -6.23 -55.90
C ARG A 170 5.69 -6.91 -57.13
N MET A 171 4.90 -6.26 -57.92
CA MET A 171 4.78 -6.43 -59.41
C MET A 171 3.77 -5.40 -59.90
N CYS A 172 4.25 -4.20 -60.22
CA CYS A 172 3.91 -3.35 -61.34
C CYS A 172 5.01 -2.31 -61.47
#